data_6bf7040fd582fed7ebef9a15eed3fbc0
#
_entry.id   6bf7040fd582fed7ebef9a15eed3fbc0
#
_cell.length_a   1.000
_cell.length_b   1.000
_cell.length_c   1.000
_cell.angle_alpha   90.00
_cell.angle_beta   90.00
_cell.angle_gamma   90.00
#
_symmetry.space_group_name_H-M   'P 1'
#
loop_
_entity.id
_entity.type
_entity.pdbx_description
1 polymer ?
#
loop_
_entity_poly.entity_id
_entity_poly.type
_entity_poly.pdbx_seq_one_letter_code
_entity_poly.pdbx_strand_id
1 'polypeptide(L)'
;MALCALLYLAWWVVFFRPDAGKVQGPLYWIGAGCLVVAAIAGITGAVFIALGASGLAAGTGPNGWWFALGAIAAYILLAWATAHFWNRPITTELLLFVAWGALELYAACALEAGGILGLTATWCLAAIIFCVFALSLACYVLYYRLAATLSFVAGALPLSAVGIFSTILPLLL
;
A
#
# COMPACT_ATOMS: atom_id res chain seq x y z
N MET A 1 6.57 6.67 -6.33
CA MET A 1 5.28 5.98 -6.03
C MET A 1 4.34 5.91 -7.24
N ALA A 2 4.06 6.97 -7.98
CA ALA A 2 3.16 6.94 -9.15
C ALA A 2 3.53 5.86 -10.19
N LEU A 3 4.81 5.77 -10.57
CA LEU A 3 5.29 4.76 -11.51
C LEU A 3 5.05 3.33 -10.98
N CYS A 4 5.28 3.09 -9.69
CA CYS A 4 5.00 1.80 -9.04
C CYS A 4 3.51 1.44 -9.18
N ALA A 5 2.62 2.36 -8.82
CA ALA A 5 1.17 2.12 -8.88
C ALA A 5 0.68 1.86 -10.31
N LEU A 6 1.13 2.65 -11.29
CA LEU A 6 0.74 2.48 -12.69
C LEU A 6 1.21 1.14 -13.26
N LEU A 7 2.47 0.75 -13.00
CA LEU A 7 3.01 -0.52 -13.49
C LEU A 7 2.39 -1.72 -12.77
N TYR A 8 2.09 -1.59 -11.48
CA TYR A 8 1.40 -2.65 -10.74
C TYR A 8 -0.04 -2.84 -11.24
N LEU A 9 -0.77 -1.74 -11.54
CA LEU A 9 -2.08 -1.80 -12.17
C LEU A 9 -2.01 -2.41 -13.59
N ALA A 10 -1.00 -2.05 -14.37
CA ALA A 10 -0.79 -2.65 -15.69
C ALA A 10 -0.57 -4.17 -15.59
N TRP A 11 0.28 -4.61 -14.65
CA TRP A 11 0.45 -6.04 -14.35
C TRP A 11 -0.88 -6.68 -13.92
N TRP A 12 -1.64 -6.04 -13.03
CA TRP A 12 -2.93 -6.54 -12.57
C TRP A 12 -3.90 -6.74 -13.73
N VAL A 13 -4.04 -5.75 -14.60
CA VAL A 13 -4.91 -5.84 -15.81
C VAL A 13 -4.47 -6.95 -16.73
N VAL A 14 -3.19 -7.17 -16.93
CA VAL A 14 -2.68 -8.23 -17.81
C VAL A 14 -3.02 -9.61 -17.26
N PHE A 15 -2.78 -9.86 -15.96
CA PHE A 15 -2.86 -11.20 -15.39
C PHE A 15 -4.22 -11.59 -14.81
N PHE A 16 -5.02 -10.63 -14.36
CA PHE A 16 -6.25 -10.88 -13.60
C PHE A 16 -7.53 -10.44 -14.31
N ARG A 17 -7.43 -9.96 -15.54
CA ARG A 17 -8.63 -9.63 -16.33
C ARG A 17 -9.52 -10.87 -16.48
N PRO A 18 -10.84 -10.78 -16.19
CA PRO A 18 -11.77 -11.93 -16.20
C PRO A 18 -11.80 -12.71 -17.50
N ASP A 19 -11.65 -12.02 -18.64
CA ASP A 19 -11.72 -12.59 -19.98
C ASP A 19 -10.34 -13.03 -20.51
N ALA A 20 -9.26 -12.77 -19.78
CA ALA A 20 -7.94 -13.20 -20.15
C ALA A 20 -7.78 -14.67 -19.75
N GLY A 21 -7.80 -15.58 -20.69
CA GLY A 21 -7.36 -16.95 -20.47
C GLY A 21 -5.93 -16.99 -19.89
N LYS A 22 -5.25 -18.13 -19.92
CA LYS A 22 -3.84 -18.18 -19.48
C LYS A 22 -3.01 -17.23 -20.34
N VAL A 23 -2.45 -16.19 -19.69
CA VAL A 23 -1.58 -15.22 -20.34
C VAL A 23 -0.30 -15.94 -20.81
N GLN A 24 0.00 -15.87 -22.10
CA GLN A 24 1.14 -16.53 -22.73
C GLN A 24 1.85 -15.60 -23.72
N GLY A 25 3.05 -15.97 -24.14
CA GLY A 25 3.83 -15.25 -25.15
C GLY A 25 4.34 -13.89 -24.68
N PRO A 26 4.46 -12.90 -25.60
CA PRO A 26 5.05 -11.61 -25.30
C PRO A 26 4.33 -10.84 -24.18
N LEU A 27 3.00 -10.98 -24.09
CA LEU A 27 2.18 -10.30 -23.08
C LEU A 27 2.53 -10.75 -21.65
N TYR A 28 2.89 -12.03 -21.46
CA TYR A 28 3.38 -12.54 -20.18
C TYR A 28 4.65 -11.82 -19.74
N TRP A 29 5.63 -11.68 -20.65
CA TRP A 29 6.90 -11.02 -20.34
C TRP A 29 6.74 -9.53 -20.08
N ILE A 30 5.85 -8.85 -20.82
CA ILE A 30 5.52 -7.45 -20.56
C ILE A 30 4.92 -7.29 -19.16
N GLY A 31 3.92 -8.11 -18.80
CA GLY A 31 3.30 -8.04 -17.48
C GLY A 31 4.27 -8.38 -16.35
N ALA A 32 5.09 -9.42 -16.52
CA ALA A 32 6.13 -9.77 -15.54
C ALA A 32 7.16 -8.65 -15.38
N GLY A 33 7.58 -8.02 -16.49
CA GLY A 33 8.45 -6.85 -16.47
C GLY A 33 7.84 -5.66 -15.74
N CYS A 34 6.57 -5.38 -15.97
CA CYS A 34 5.84 -4.34 -15.21
C CYS A 34 5.87 -4.60 -13.70
N LEU A 35 5.66 -5.85 -13.26
CA LEU A 35 5.72 -6.21 -11.83
C LEU A 35 7.11 -5.98 -11.24
N VAL A 36 8.17 -6.41 -11.92
CA VAL A 36 9.55 -6.24 -11.43
C VAL A 36 9.91 -4.76 -11.32
N VAL A 37 9.61 -3.97 -12.36
CA VAL A 37 9.89 -2.53 -12.33
C VAL A 37 9.03 -1.82 -11.29
N ALA A 38 7.77 -2.23 -11.10
CA ALA A 38 6.90 -1.72 -10.05
C ALA A 38 7.48 -1.99 -8.66
N ALA A 39 7.99 -3.20 -8.41
CA ALA A 39 8.60 -3.56 -7.13
C ALA A 39 9.86 -2.70 -6.85
N ILE A 40 10.74 -2.54 -7.82
CA ILE A 40 11.93 -1.69 -7.69
C ILE A 40 11.53 -0.24 -7.41
N ALA A 41 10.59 0.32 -8.18
CA ALA A 41 10.12 1.68 -8.02
C ALA A 41 9.41 1.88 -6.66
N GLY A 42 8.65 0.89 -6.20
CA GLY A 42 7.97 0.90 -4.89
C GLY A 42 8.95 0.91 -3.73
N ILE A 43 9.92 -0.01 -3.74
CA ILE A 43 10.97 -0.08 -2.70
C ILE A 43 11.79 1.21 -2.67
N THR A 44 12.21 1.69 -3.84
CA THR A 44 12.98 2.93 -3.95
C THR A 44 12.17 4.12 -3.40
N GLY A 45 10.91 4.24 -3.80
CA GLY A 45 10.02 5.30 -3.32
C GLY A 45 9.79 5.21 -1.80
N ALA A 46 9.59 4.01 -1.25
CA ALA A 46 9.43 3.82 0.19
C ALA A 46 10.68 4.23 0.97
N VAL A 47 11.88 3.90 0.46
CA VAL A 47 13.15 4.31 1.07
C VAL A 47 13.29 5.84 1.07
N PHE A 48 12.97 6.52 -0.03
CA PHE A 48 13.02 7.99 -0.08
C PHE A 48 12.03 8.65 0.87
N ILE A 49 10.80 8.13 0.97
CA ILE A 49 9.80 8.63 1.94
C ILE A 49 10.31 8.42 3.37
N ALA A 50 10.84 7.25 3.69
CA ALA A 50 11.35 6.94 5.03
C ALA A 50 12.56 7.85 5.39
N LEU A 51 13.47 8.08 4.45
CA LEU A 51 14.62 8.99 4.66
C LEU A 51 14.18 10.44 4.81
N GLY A 52 13.27 10.93 3.97
CA GLY A 52 12.70 12.27 4.08
C GLY A 52 11.99 12.47 5.43
N ALA A 53 11.11 11.53 5.80
CA ALA A 53 10.42 11.56 7.08
C ALA A 53 11.39 11.51 8.27
N SER A 54 12.43 10.67 8.22
CA SER A 54 13.42 10.60 9.28
C SER A 54 14.23 11.90 9.43
N GLY A 55 14.52 12.57 8.32
CA GLY A 55 15.16 13.89 8.32
C GLY A 55 14.30 14.96 8.99
N LEU A 56 13.02 15.00 8.69
CA LEU A 56 12.06 15.94 9.29
C LEU A 56 11.80 15.65 10.77
N ALA A 57 11.72 14.37 11.14
CA ALA A 57 11.49 13.94 12.53
C ALA A 57 12.74 14.08 13.43
N ALA A 58 13.91 14.40 12.87
CA ALA A 58 15.17 14.46 13.62
C ALA A 58 15.12 15.47 14.78
N GLY A 59 15.16 14.96 15.98
CA GLY A 59 15.23 15.72 17.23
C GLY A 59 13.89 16.07 17.91
N THR A 60 12.78 16.08 17.20
CA THR A 60 11.46 16.47 17.77
C THR A 60 10.34 15.51 17.42
N GLY A 61 10.51 14.68 16.40
CA GLY A 61 9.48 13.80 15.89
C GLY A 61 9.54 12.38 16.47
N PRO A 62 8.53 11.57 16.15
CA PRO A 62 8.46 10.19 16.59
C PRO A 62 9.55 9.35 15.92
N ASN A 63 10.10 8.41 16.68
CA ASN A 63 11.07 7.47 16.15
C ASN A 63 10.39 6.46 15.19
N GLY A 64 10.88 6.37 13.94
CA GLY A 64 10.35 5.46 12.91
C GLY A 64 10.32 3.98 13.32
N TRP A 65 11.14 3.56 14.30
CA TRP A 65 11.12 2.19 14.83
C TRP A 65 9.78 1.81 15.47
N TRP A 66 9.07 2.76 16.09
CA TRP A 66 7.74 2.48 16.67
C TRP A 66 6.72 2.15 15.58
N PHE A 67 6.81 2.82 14.42
CA PHE A 67 5.96 2.50 13.27
C PHE A 67 6.30 1.13 12.67
N ALA A 68 7.59 0.79 12.58
CA ALA A 68 8.01 -0.53 12.12
C ALA A 68 7.56 -1.65 13.05
N LEU A 69 7.72 -1.49 14.36
CA LEU A 69 7.25 -2.47 15.35
C LEU A 69 5.72 -2.58 15.34
N GLY A 70 5.02 -1.44 15.24
CA GLY A 70 3.57 -1.41 15.10
C GLY A 70 3.08 -2.12 13.84
N ALA A 71 3.79 -1.93 12.71
CA ALA A 71 3.50 -2.63 11.45
C ALA A 71 3.68 -4.15 11.59
N ILE A 72 4.75 -4.61 12.22
CA ILE A 72 4.99 -6.03 12.46
C ILE A 72 3.87 -6.63 13.34
N ALA A 73 3.53 -5.96 14.43
CA ALA A 73 2.46 -6.41 15.33
C ALA A 73 1.10 -6.43 14.61
N ALA A 74 0.77 -5.37 13.85
CA ALA A 74 -0.46 -5.30 13.06
C ALA A 74 -0.51 -6.39 12.00
N TYR A 75 0.60 -6.64 11.30
CA TYR A 75 0.68 -7.71 10.31
C TYR A 75 0.42 -9.10 10.92
N ILE A 76 1.07 -9.42 12.04
CA ILE A 76 0.90 -10.71 12.71
C ILE A 76 -0.56 -10.87 13.17
N LEU A 77 -1.14 -9.84 13.78
CA LEU A 77 -2.52 -9.86 14.24
C LEU A 77 -3.52 -10.04 13.09
N LEU A 78 -3.36 -9.28 12.01
CA LEU A 78 -4.25 -9.34 10.85
C LEU A 78 -4.06 -10.65 10.07
N ALA A 79 -2.83 -11.14 9.92
CA ALA A 79 -2.57 -12.44 9.30
C ALA A 79 -3.26 -13.57 10.07
N TRP A 80 -3.13 -13.56 11.40
CA TRP A 80 -3.84 -14.52 12.26
C TRP A 80 -5.36 -14.36 12.14
N ALA A 81 -5.88 -13.15 12.27
CA ALA A 81 -7.33 -12.89 12.22
C ALA A 81 -7.93 -13.26 10.85
N THR A 82 -7.29 -12.87 9.75
CA THR A 82 -7.80 -13.19 8.40
C THR A 82 -7.75 -14.69 8.10
N ALA A 83 -6.71 -15.38 8.55
CA ALA A 83 -6.62 -16.83 8.42
C ALA A 83 -7.67 -17.54 9.26
N HIS A 84 -7.85 -17.11 10.53
CA HIS A 84 -8.73 -17.79 11.47
C HIS A 84 -10.22 -17.52 11.20
N PHE A 85 -10.62 -16.25 11.00
CA PHE A 85 -12.05 -15.88 10.86
C PHE A 85 -12.56 -15.98 9.43
N TRP A 86 -11.71 -15.78 8.44
CA TRP A 86 -12.13 -15.73 7.03
C TRP A 86 -11.55 -16.83 6.16
N ASN A 87 -10.74 -17.73 6.73
CA ASN A 87 -10.03 -18.79 5.98
C ASN A 87 -9.22 -18.23 4.79
N ARG A 88 -8.70 -17.03 4.93
CA ARG A 88 -7.95 -16.36 3.89
C ARG A 88 -6.48 -16.81 3.95
N PRO A 89 -5.89 -17.33 2.87
CA PRO A 89 -4.46 -17.59 2.86
C PRO A 89 -3.68 -16.29 3.05
N ILE A 90 -2.62 -16.34 3.84
CA ILE A 90 -1.73 -15.20 4.05
C ILE A 90 -0.99 -14.94 2.75
N THR A 91 -1.11 -13.75 2.22
CA THR A 91 -0.45 -13.33 0.98
C THR A 91 0.40 -12.08 1.20
N THR A 92 1.27 -11.80 0.24
CA THR A 92 2.14 -10.62 0.26
C THR A 92 1.36 -9.29 0.23
N GLU A 93 0.12 -9.29 -0.28
CA GLU A 93 -0.75 -8.10 -0.33
C GLU A 93 -1.02 -7.54 1.07
N LEU A 94 -1.29 -8.42 2.05
CA LEU A 94 -1.52 -7.99 3.43
C LEU A 94 -0.28 -7.29 4.01
N LEU A 95 0.91 -7.84 3.74
CA LEU A 95 2.17 -7.23 4.16
C LEU A 95 2.35 -5.84 3.52
N LEU A 96 2.05 -5.73 2.23
CA LEU A 96 2.17 -4.46 1.50
C LEU A 96 1.22 -3.40 2.05
N PHE A 97 -0.04 -3.74 2.35
CA PHE A 97 -0.99 -2.78 2.93
C PHE A 97 -0.56 -2.30 4.32
N VAL A 98 -0.09 -3.20 5.16
CA VAL A 98 0.36 -2.85 6.52
C VAL A 98 1.63 -1.99 6.46
N ALA A 99 2.60 -2.38 5.65
CA ALA A 99 3.84 -1.62 5.47
C ALA A 99 3.57 -0.22 4.90
N TRP A 100 2.66 -0.14 3.89
CA TRP A 100 2.22 1.12 3.32
C TRP A 100 1.58 2.02 4.37
N GLY A 101 0.58 1.52 5.11
CA GLY A 101 -0.12 2.31 6.12
C GLY A 101 0.81 2.85 7.21
N ALA A 102 1.75 2.03 7.68
CA ALA A 102 2.73 2.44 8.67
C ALA A 102 3.70 3.52 8.13
N LEU A 103 4.15 3.37 6.87
CA LEU A 103 5.04 4.34 6.24
C LEU A 103 4.36 5.70 6.05
N GLU A 104 3.13 5.71 5.56
CA GLU A 104 2.37 6.95 5.34
C GLU A 104 1.99 7.64 6.66
N LEU A 105 1.64 6.88 7.71
CA LEU A 105 1.44 7.42 9.04
C LEU A 105 2.72 8.03 9.62
N TYR A 106 3.86 7.37 9.43
CA TYR A 106 5.14 7.91 9.83
C TYR A 106 5.46 9.21 9.10
N ALA A 107 5.25 9.25 7.78
CA ALA A 107 5.46 10.46 6.98
C ALA A 107 4.54 11.61 7.43
N ALA A 108 3.27 11.35 7.71
CA ALA A 108 2.32 12.36 8.21
C ALA A 108 2.77 12.94 9.57
N CYS A 109 3.20 12.07 10.50
CA CYS A 109 3.71 12.50 11.80
C CYS A 109 5.05 13.27 11.67
N ALA A 110 5.90 12.90 10.72
CA ALA A 110 7.15 13.60 10.46
C ALA A 110 6.92 15.00 9.87
N LEU A 111 5.92 15.17 8.99
CA LEU A 111 5.51 16.45 8.44
C LEU A 111 4.96 17.38 9.53
N GLU A 112 4.24 16.83 10.50
CA GLU A 112 3.78 17.59 11.68
C GLU A 112 4.97 18.02 12.54
N ALA A 113 5.86 17.10 12.88
CA ALA A 113 7.04 17.37 13.68
C ALA A 113 7.97 18.40 13.03
N GLY A 114 8.06 18.39 11.69
CA GLY A 114 8.79 19.39 10.89
C GLY A 114 8.07 20.73 10.75
N GLY A 115 6.86 20.88 11.31
CA GLY A 115 6.08 22.13 11.25
C GLY A 115 5.45 22.41 9.88
N ILE A 116 5.47 21.46 8.96
CA ILE A 116 4.88 21.60 7.61
C ILE A 116 3.35 21.42 7.69
N LEU A 117 2.90 20.48 8.52
CA LEU A 117 1.48 20.23 8.77
C LEU A 117 1.09 20.63 10.19
N GLY A 118 -0.10 21.19 10.33
CA GLY A 118 -0.72 21.39 11.64
C GLY A 118 -1.38 20.08 12.15
N LEU A 119 -1.55 19.97 13.46
CA LEU A 119 -2.13 18.81 14.14
C LEU A 119 -3.47 18.35 13.51
N THR A 120 -4.36 19.27 13.17
CA THR A 120 -5.66 18.95 12.55
C THR A 120 -5.48 18.30 11.17
N ALA A 121 -4.56 18.82 10.35
CA ALA A 121 -4.27 18.24 9.04
C ALA A 121 -3.66 16.84 9.17
N THR A 122 -2.78 16.63 10.13
CA THR A 122 -2.19 15.30 10.44
C THR A 122 -3.27 14.30 10.83
N TRP A 123 -4.23 14.67 11.68
CA TRP A 123 -5.35 13.78 12.03
C TRP A 123 -6.26 13.49 10.82
N CYS A 124 -6.51 14.47 9.95
CA CYS A 124 -7.26 14.25 8.72
C CYS A 124 -6.53 13.26 7.79
N LEU A 125 -5.22 13.40 7.61
CA LEU A 125 -4.42 12.47 6.84
C LEU A 125 -4.42 11.06 7.45
N ALA A 126 -4.24 10.95 8.76
CA ALA A 126 -4.30 9.67 9.46
C ALA A 126 -5.66 8.97 9.27
N ALA A 127 -6.76 9.74 9.32
CA ALA A 127 -8.09 9.21 9.06
C ALA A 127 -8.24 8.71 7.61
N ILE A 128 -7.71 9.45 6.63
CA ILE A 128 -7.73 9.03 5.21
C ILE A 128 -6.89 7.76 5.02
N ILE A 129 -5.68 7.70 5.60
CA ILE A 129 -4.82 6.51 5.55
C ILE A 129 -5.56 5.29 6.13
N PHE A 130 -6.21 5.47 7.28
CA PHE A 130 -7.00 4.42 7.90
C PHE A 130 -8.18 3.97 7.03
N CYS A 131 -8.90 4.89 6.39
CA CYS A 131 -9.99 4.56 5.47
C CYS A 131 -9.49 3.77 4.25
N VAL A 132 -8.37 4.19 3.65
CA VAL A 132 -7.76 3.46 2.51
C VAL A 132 -7.28 2.08 2.95
N PHE A 133 -6.69 1.98 4.13
CA PHE A 133 -6.27 0.70 4.72
C PHE A 133 -7.47 -0.23 4.97
N ALA A 134 -8.54 0.27 5.59
CA ALA A 134 -9.75 -0.50 5.85
C ALA A 134 -10.43 -0.98 4.56
N LEU A 135 -10.49 -0.11 3.54
CA LEU A 135 -10.97 -0.47 2.20
C LEU A 135 -10.12 -1.57 1.58
N SER A 136 -8.78 -1.45 1.66
CA SER A 136 -7.85 -2.44 1.14
C SER A 136 -8.00 -3.79 1.85
N LEU A 137 -8.16 -3.79 3.17
CA LEU A 137 -8.40 -4.98 3.96
C LEU A 137 -9.76 -5.64 3.61
N ALA A 138 -10.81 -4.84 3.45
CA ALA A 138 -12.13 -5.33 3.04
C ALA A 138 -12.06 -5.98 1.65
N CYS A 139 -11.43 -5.33 0.67
CA CYS A 139 -11.22 -5.89 -0.66
C CYS A 139 -10.39 -7.18 -0.60
N TYR A 140 -9.33 -7.21 0.21
CA TYR A 140 -8.50 -8.39 0.43
C TYR A 140 -9.30 -9.58 0.97
N VAL A 141 -10.15 -9.37 1.97
CA VAL A 141 -10.98 -10.42 2.58
C VAL A 141 -12.06 -10.91 1.61
N LEU A 142 -12.67 -9.99 0.85
CA LEU A 142 -13.78 -10.32 -0.04
C LEU A 142 -13.34 -10.90 -1.38
N TYR A 143 -12.10 -10.70 -1.80
CA TYR A 143 -11.60 -11.05 -3.13
C TYR A 143 -12.00 -12.45 -3.62
N TYR A 144 -11.85 -13.48 -2.80
CA TYR A 144 -12.17 -14.87 -3.16
C TYR A 144 -13.65 -15.24 -3.01
N ARG A 145 -14.47 -14.32 -2.50
CA ARG A 145 -15.92 -14.53 -2.32
C ARG A 145 -16.75 -13.86 -3.39
N LEU A 146 -16.13 -13.04 -4.21
CA LEU A 146 -16.78 -12.25 -5.26
C LEU A 146 -16.73 -12.99 -6.60
N ALA A 147 -17.66 -12.67 -7.51
CA ALA A 147 -17.61 -13.10 -8.90
C ALA A 147 -16.36 -12.51 -9.59
N ALA A 148 -15.87 -13.16 -10.65
CA ALA A 148 -14.60 -12.82 -11.31
C ALA A 148 -14.45 -11.33 -11.64
N THR A 149 -15.49 -10.69 -12.19
CA THR A 149 -15.46 -9.27 -12.52
C THR A 149 -15.34 -8.38 -11.27
N LEU A 150 -16.10 -8.71 -10.21
CA LEU A 150 -16.05 -7.97 -8.94
C LEU A 150 -14.72 -8.20 -8.21
N SER A 151 -14.17 -9.41 -8.28
CA SER A 151 -12.84 -9.70 -7.72
C SER A 151 -11.75 -8.90 -8.41
N PHE A 152 -11.83 -8.77 -9.75
CA PHE A 152 -10.90 -7.94 -10.51
C PHE A 152 -10.95 -6.48 -10.06
N VAL A 153 -12.14 -5.90 -9.91
CA VAL A 153 -12.32 -4.53 -9.41
C VAL A 153 -11.86 -4.40 -7.95
N ALA A 154 -12.20 -5.37 -7.10
CA ALA A 154 -11.78 -5.39 -5.70
C ALA A 154 -10.25 -5.43 -5.53
N GLY A 155 -9.51 -6.04 -6.46
CA GLY A 155 -8.05 -5.99 -6.47
C GLY A 155 -7.48 -4.68 -7.03
N ALA A 156 -8.10 -4.11 -8.07
CA ALA A 156 -7.64 -2.87 -8.67
C ALA A 156 -7.89 -1.63 -7.79
N LEU A 157 -8.97 -1.62 -7.01
CA LEU A 157 -9.41 -0.47 -6.22
C LEU A 157 -8.42 -0.09 -5.11
N PRO A 158 -7.91 -1.01 -4.26
CA PRO A 158 -6.87 -0.71 -3.29
C PRO A 158 -5.58 -0.20 -3.94
N LEU A 159 -5.15 -0.81 -5.04
CA LEU A 159 -3.95 -0.41 -5.77
C LEU A 159 -4.06 1.03 -6.28
N SER A 160 -5.25 1.40 -6.80
CA SER A 160 -5.51 2.76 -7.26
C SER A 160 -5.53 3.75 -6.10
N ALA A 161 -6.22 3.44 -5.00
CA ALA A 161 -6.33 4.31 -3.83
C ALA A 161 -4.97 4.54 -3.16
N VAL A 162 -4.21 3.47 -2.92
CA VAL A 162 -2.84 3.53 -2.39
C VAL A 162 -1.94 4.32 -3.33
N GLY A 163 -2.01 4.05 -4.64
CA GLY A 163 -1.18 4.73 -5.64
C GLY A 163 -1.44 6.23 -5.72
N ILE A 164 -2.69 6.66 -5.68
CA ILE A 164 -3.07 8.09 -5.67
C ILE A 164 -2.56 8.75 -4.39
N PHE A 165 -2.83 8.15 -3.23
CA PHE A 165 -2.42 8.71 -1.95
C PHE A 165 -0.90 8.86 -1.85
N SER A 166 -0.16 7.77 -2.14
CA SER A 166 1.31 7.78 -2.10
C SER A 166 1.97 8.63 -3.17
N THR A 167 1.21 9.14 -4.13
CA THR A 167 1.71 10.12 -5.09
C THR A 167 1.53 11.54 -4.57
N ILE A 168 0.44 11.80 -3.88
CA ILE A 168 0.09 13.14 -3.38
C ILE A 168 0.90 13.50 -2.14
N LEU A 169 0.96 12.60 -1.14
CA LEU A 169 1.61 12.90 0.14
C LEU A 169 3.09 13.29 0.01
N PRO A 170 3.94 12.60 -0.78
CA PRO A 170 5.34 13.01 -0.95
C PRO A 170 5.55 14.37 -1.63
N LEU A 171 4.53 14.93 -2.29
CA LEU A 171 4.62 16.29 -2.83
C LEU A 171 4.60 17.36 -1.72
N LEU A 172 4.27 16.97 -0.50
CA LEU A 172 4.31 17.81 0.70
C LEU A 172 5.64 17.67 1.47
N LEU A 173 6.40 16.61 1.19
CA LEU A 173 7.74 16.36 1.74
C LEU A 173 8.81 17.08 0.93
#